data_03e9ca47f586edf48e21a52a33397a45
#
_entry.id   03e9ca47f586edf48e21a52a33397a45
#
_cell.length_a   1.000
_cell.length_b   1.000
_cell.length_c   1.000
_cell.angle_alpha   90.00
_cell.angle_beta   90.00
_cell.angle_gamma   90.00
#
_symmetry.space_group_name_H-M   'P 1'
#
loop_
_entity.id
_entity.type
_entity.pdbx_description
1 polymer ?
#
loop_
_entity_poly.entity_id
_entity_poly.type
_entity_poly.pdbx_seq_one_letter_code
_entity_poly.pdbx_strand_id
1 'polypeptide(L)'
;SEADIADIPEEPKTTSPGPADADVEMGDASPTADAHKQQAEGDSRVAEKGEMRKQKIREYFVGDTESSAWRPGMEIGGPLEQGLVNDWDVYEKIWEYAFKSRLHVRPEEHPVLVSEAAWNTSPLRAKLVEMAFEKFNSPAFYVCKTPVLSAFGAGKHTALVVDVGGQMTSTCAVYEGFCLTKSLVKQEVGGELISEQILERLKEEYKYELTPLFDIKSKAPVETLKQPAVTRYGREGTTASYLKDMRLRAVQEFKESVCEFIERPYDAALVSSKPQKPFEFPDGFNVSVGALRYALPEILFNPNQFLTRRPKRLENVGLMGVHEMAVRSVLTSDVDLRPQLLNNVVLAGGSSLFPCFCDRMSVMLQDACPGSRIKFFSLNSKTERKSTAWLGGSILASLGTFHQLWISRAEYDEHGASIVDKKCQ
;
A
#
# COMPACT_ATOMS: atom_id res chain seq x y z
N SER A 1 -7.95 8.27 40.80
CA SER A 1 -7.53 7.35 41.88
C SER A 1 -6.23 6.70 41.45
N GLU A 2 -5.19 7.05 42.20
CA GLU A 2 -3.86 6.46 42.18
C GLU A 2 -3.95 4.96 42.47
N ALA A 3 -3.12 4.17 41.81
CA ALA A 3 -2.83 2.81 42.23
C ALA A 3 -1.35 2.51 41.92
N ASP A 4 -0.69 2.06 42.96
CA ASP A 4 0.70 1.88 43.22
C ASP A 4 1.48 1.00 42.24
N ILE A 5 2.75 1.40 42.04
CA ILE A 5 3.81 0.65 41.39
C ILE A 5 4.42 -0.28 42.44
N ALA A 6 4.40 -1.58 42.19
CA ALA A 6 5.07 -2.57 43.02
C ALA A 6 6.43 -2.94 42.39
N ASP A 7 7.45 -2.93 43.24
CA ASP A 7 8.84 -3.25 42.99
C ASP A 7 9.07 -4.69 42.47
N ILE A 8 10.01 -4.84 41.53
CA ILE A 8 10.54 -6.11 41.04
C ILE A 8 11.97 -6.24 41.58
N PRO A 9 12.34 -7.36 42.24
CA PRO A 9 13.65 -7.52 42.85
C PRO A 9 14.77 -7.93 41.87
N GLU A 10 15.96 -7.42 42.13
CA GLU A 10 17.23 -7.74 41.44
C GLU A 10 17.66 -9.19 41.64
N GLU A 11 18.17 -9.85 40.59
CA GLU A 11 18.82 -11.14 40.63
C GLU A 11 20.34 -11.01 40.93
N PRO A 12 20.95 -12.00 41.62
CA PRO A 12 22.32 -11.88 42.13
C PRO A 12 23.39 -12.32 41.12
N LYS A 13 24.51 -11.60 41.15
CA LYS A 13 25.77 -11.89 40.45
C LYS A 13 26.40 -13.20 40.93
N THR A 14 26.72 -14.09 39.99
CA THR A 14 27.62 -15.22 40.27
C THR A 14 29.00 -14.98 39.68
N THR A 15 29.98 -15.18 40.54
CA THR A 15 31.42 -15.05 40.37
C THR A 15 32.04 -16.29 39.71
N SER A 16 33.06 -16.03 38.89
CA SER A 16 33.95 -17.03 38.27
C SER A 16 34.98 -17.62 39.25
N PRO A 17 35.60 -18.73 38.94
CA PRO A 17 37.03 -18.92 39.20
C PRO A 17 37.84 -19.39 37.98
N GLY A 18 39.01 -18.80 37.73
CA GLY A 18 40.16 -19.41 37.09
C GLY A 18 41.10 -19.94 38.14
N PRO A 19 42.38 -20.25 37.89
CA PRO A 19 43.06 -20.73 36.68
C PRO A 19 43.88 -22.04 36.97
N ALA A 20 44.58 -22.62 36.00
CA ALA A 20 45.74 -23.49 36.27
C ALA A 20 46.69 -23.53 35.05
N ASP A 21 47.94 -23.34 35.39
CA ASP A 21 49.15 -23.30 34.60
C ASP A 21 49.52 -24.64 33.94
N ALA A 22 50.28 -24.56 32.83
CA ALA A 22 51.40 -25.48 32.58
C ALA A 22 52.34 -24.91 31.51
N ASP A 23 53.58 -24.70 31.92
CA ASP A 23 54.79 -24.40 31.18
C ASP A 23 55.14 -25.45 30.13
N VAL A 24 55.99 -25.09 29.12
CA VAL A 24 57.26 -25.70 28.74
C VAL A 24 57.88 -24.96 27.56
N GLU A 25 58.99 -24.27 27.81
CA GLU A 25 60.34 -24.17 27.25
C GLU A 25 60.61 -24.10 25.73
N MET A 26 61.30 -23.03 25.41
CA MET A 26 62.68 -22.82 24.89
C MET A 26 63.05 -23.33 23.47
N GLY A 27 63.62 -22.39 22.73
CA GLY A 27 64.46 -22.67 21.56
C GLY A 27 65.04 -21.39 20.96
N ASP A 28 66.22 -21.11 21.36
CA ASP A 28 67.19 -20.03 21.08
C ASP A 28 67.69 -20.03 19.64
N ALA A 29 67.91 -18.86 19.04
CA ALA A 29 69.12 -18.49 18.27
C ALA A 29 69.00 -17.14 17.53
N SER A 30 69.75 -16.15 17.99
CA SER A 30 70.32 -15.04 17.21
C SER A 30 71.77 -15.43 16.86
N PRO A 31 72.59 -14.62 16.17
CA PRO A 31 72.45 -13.32 15.51
C PRO A 31 73.15 -13.23 14.14
N THR A 32 73.04 -12.11 13.42
CA THR A 32 74.20 -11.30 12.91
C THR A 32 73.77 -9.96 12.33
N ALA A 33 74.53 -8.99 12.70
CA ALA A 33 74.48 -7.61 12.26
C ALA A 33 75.06 -7.42 10.83
N ASP A 34 74.58 -6.37 10.15
CA ASP A 34 75.49 -5.38 9.64
C ASP A 34 74.76 -4.06 9.25
N ALA A 35 75.48 -3.00 9.56
CA ALA A 35 75.09 -1.62 9.45
C ALA A 35 75.27 -1.04 8.05
N HIS A 36 74.41 -0.10 7.62
CA HIS A 36 74.86 1.11 6.95
C HIS A 36 73.90 2.29 7.16
N LYS A 37 74.52 3.39 7.61
CA LYS A 37 73.98 4.75 7.71
C LYS A 37 73.61 5.27 6.37
N GLN A 38 72.50 6.03 6.27
CA GLN A 38 72.50 7.37 5.65
C GLN A 38 71.16 8.14 5.91
N GLN A 39 71.36 9.30 6.48
CA GLN A 39 70.77 10.59 6.32
C GLN A 39 69.23 10.79 6.40
N ALA A 40 68.95 11.68 7.35
CA ALA A 40 67.64 12.32 7.61
C ALA A 40 67.24 13.26 6.45
N GLU A 41 65.99 13.14 6.02
CA GLU A 41 65.23 14.26 5.53
C GLU A 41 63.84 14.18 6.14
N GLY A 42 63.41 15.32 6.72
CA GLY A 42 62.15 15.41 7.41
C GLY A 42 60.99 15.38 6.44
N ASP A 43 60.02 14.55 6.73
CA ASP A 43 58.73 14.66 6.12
C ASP A 43 57.63 14.67 7.21
N SER A 44 56.97 15.79 7.24
CA SER A 44 55.85 16.09 8.15
C SER A 44 54.67 15.18 7.82
N ARG A 45 54.51 14.08 8.57
CA ARG A 45 53.28 13.30 8.54
C ARG A 45 52.13 14.11 9.14
N VAL A 46 51.39 14.77 8.25
CA VAL A 46 50.05 15.25 8.50
C VAL A 46 49.20 14.03 8.91
N ALA A 47 48.83 13.98 10.16
CA ALA A 47 47.84 13.02 10.65
C ALA A 47 46.52 13.31 9.95
N GLU A 48 46.18 12.55 8.91
CA GLU A 48 44.84 12.47 8.38
C GLU A 48 43.92 11.96 9.52
N LYS A 49 43.19 12.90 10.12
CA LYS A 49 42.01 12.58 10.93
C LYS A 49 41.04 11.91 9.99
N GLY A 50 41.01 10.57 10.00
CA GLY A 50 39.94 9.82 9.39
C GLY A 50 38.61 10.27 10.01
N GLU A 51 37.86 11.08 9.28
CA GLU A 51 36.47 11.30 9.57
C GLU A 51 35.78 9.95 9.48
N MET A 52 35.47 9.35 10.65
CA MET A 52 34.54 8.24 10.72
C MET A 52 33.23 8.75 10.12
N ARG A 53 32.95 8.38 8.86
CA ARG A 53 31.63 8.55 8.26
C ARG A 53 30.64 7.85 9.18
N LYS A 54 29.89 8.62 9.96
CA LYS A 54 28.76 8.12 10.72
C LYS A 54 27.83 7.43 9.72
N GLN A 55 27.79 6.11 9.72
CA GLN A 55 26.81 5.37 8.96
C GLN A 55 25.44 5.86 9.44
N LYS A 56 24.67 6.45 8.55
CA LYS A 56 23.29 6.82 8.82
C LYS A 56 22.50 5.51 8.93
N ILE A 57 22.20 5.09 10.14
CA ILE A 57 21.31 3.96 10.40
C ILE A 57 19.89 4.45 10.06
N ARG A 58 19.22 3.77 9.13
CA ARG A 58 17.81 4.00 8.85
C ARG A 58 16.99 3.33 9.93
N GLU A 59 16.14 4.07 10.60
CA GLU A 59 15.15 3.57 11.53
C GLU A 59 13.79 3.54 10.80
N TYR A 60 13.07 2.43 10.93
CA TYR A 60 11.79 2.22 10.26
C TYR A 60 10.65 2.29 11.27
N PHE A 61 9.65 3.10 10.97
CA PHE A 61 8.42 3.24 11.74
C PHE A 61 7.28 2.67 10.90
N VAL A 62 6.67 1.58 11.35
CA VAL A 62 5.63 0.86 10.61
C VAL A 62 4.30 0.92 11.36
N GLY A 63 3.23 1.13 10.61
CA GLY A 63 1.86 1.23 11.15
C GLY A 63 1.40 2.68 11.34
N ASP A 64 0.07 2.85 11.40
CA ASP A 64 -0.54 4.18 11.36
C ASP A 64 -0.16 5.06 12.55
N THR A 65 -0.05 4.50 13.74
CA THR A 65 0.27 5.25 14.96
C THR A 65 1.70 5.80 14.91
N GLU A 66 2.66 4.97 14.50
CA GLU A 66 4.07 5.37 14.45
C GLU A 66 4.38 6.28 13.27
N SER A 67 3.78 6.00 12.10
CA SER A 67 3.98 6.81 10.89
C SER A 67 3.30 8.17 10.96
N SER A 68 2.28 8.35 11.79
CA SER A 68 1.60 9.65 11.97
C SER A 68 2.29 10.56 12.99
N ALA A 69 3.14 10.02 13.87
CA ALA A 69 3.88 10.79 14.85
C ALA A 69 5.02 11.57 14.18
N TRP A 70 4.96 12.89 14.22
CA TRP A 70 5.98 13.75 13.59
C TRP A 70 7.36 13.56 14.22
N ARG A 71 8.39 13.43 13.38
CA ARG A 71 9.82 13.44 13.74
C ARG A 71 10.60 14.25 12.71
N PRO A 72 11.64 15.00 13.10
CA PRO A 72 12.45 15.76 12.15
C PRO A 72 13.19 14.80 11.18
N GLY A 73 13.18 15.14 9.89
CA GLY A 73 13.83 14.34 8.84
C GLY A 73 13.12 13.03 8.49
N MET A 74 11.93 12.76 9.04
CA MET A 74 11.16 11.56 8.72
C MET A 74 10.59 11.63 7.30
N GLU A 75 10.84 10.60 6.51
CA GLU A 75 10.25 10.41 5.19
C GLU A 75 9.15 9.37 5.24
N ILE A 76 8.06 9.58 4.52
CA ILE A 76 7.00 8.60 4.33
C ILE A 76 7.04 8.07 2.90
N GLY A 77 7.00 6.75 2.79
CA GLY A 77 6.90 6.03 1.53
C GLY A 77 6.22 4.68 1.72
N GLY A 78 5.74 4.12 0.64
CA GLY A 78 5.23 2.75 0.59
C GLY A 78 6.19 1.83 -0.15
N PRO A 79 6.13 0.51 0.10
CA PRO A 79 6.99 -0.45 -0.59
C PRO A 79 6.53 -0.75 -2.02
N LEU A 80 5.33 -0.30 -2.40
CA LEU A 80 4.70 -0.64 -3.67
C LEU A 80 4.73 0.54 -4.64
N GLU A 81 5.10 0.26 -5.88
CA GLU A 81 4.94 1.15 -7.02
C GLU A 81 4.10 0.44 -8.09
N GLN A 82 3.03 1.08 -8.56
CA GLN A 82 2.08 0.48 -9.50
C GLN A 82 1.53 -0.90 -9.06
N GLY A 83 1.43 -1.11 -7.75
CA GLY A 83 0.97 -2.37 -7.16
C GLY A 83 2.01 -3.49 -7.10
N LEU A 84 3.27 -3.22 -7.46
CA LEU A 84 4.39 -4.15 -7.40
C LEU A 84 5.39 -3.73 -6.31
N VAL A 85 6.05 -4.71 -5.70
CA VAL A 85 7.07 -4.43 -4.67
C VAL A 85 8.31 -3.81 -5.34
N ASN A 86 8.62 -2.58 -4.94
CA ASN A 86 9.80 -1.84 -5.40
C ASN A 86 10.86 -1.72 -4.29
N ASP A 87 10.44 -1.41 -3.06
CA ASP A 87 11.32 -1.34 -1.89
C ASP A 87 11.15 -2.59 -1.00
N TRP A 88 12.08 -3.54 -1.15
CA TRP A 88 12.06 -4.81 -0.44
C TRP A 88 12.45 -4.68 1.04
N ASP A 89 13.29 -3.70 1.39
CA ASP A 89 13.69 -3.47 2.78
C ASP A 89 12.48 -2.99 3.60
N VAL A 90 11.72 -2.05 3.04
CA VAL A 90 10.47 -1.59 3.66
C VAL A 90 9.42 -2.71 3.70
N TYR A 91 9.32 -3.52 2.64
CA TYR A 91 8.38 -4.63 2.57
C TYR A 91 8.67 -5.71 3.62
N GLU A 92 9.95 -6.05 3.83
CA GLU A 92 10.40 -6.94 4.90
C GLU A 92 10.01 -6.40 6.28
N LYS A 93 10.21 -5.11 6.53
CA LYS A 93 9.82 -4.48 7.81
C LYS A 93 8.30 -4.49 8.06
N ILE A 94 7.50 -4.38 7.00
CA ILE A 94 6.04 -4.53 7.10
C ILE A 94 5.66 -5.95 7.51
N TRP A 95 6.32 -6.99 6.97
CA TRP A 95 6.09 -8.36 7.38
C TRP A 95 6.52 -8.60 8.84
N GLU A 96 7.70 -8.13 9.24
CA GLU A 96 8.13 -8.18 10.64
C GLU A 96 7.09 -7.55 11.57
N TYR A 97 6.61 -6.36 11.23
CA TYR A 97 5.57 -5.68 11.99
C TYR A 97 4.27 -6.48 12.04
N ALA A 98 3.84 -7.04 10.90
CA ALA A 98 2.63 -7.84 10.82
C ALA A 98 2.71 -9.07 11.74
N PHE A 99 3.78 -9.85 11.68
CA PHE A 99 3.95 -11.05 12.49
C PHE A 99 4.16 -10.72 13.97
N LYS A 100 5.10 -9.84 14.30
CA LYS A 100 5.48 -9.54 15.68
C LYS A 100 4.47 -8.66 16.41
N SER A 101 4.03 -7.56 15.78
CA SER A 101 3.28 -6.50 16.47
C SER A 101 1.77 -6.62 16.29
N ARG A 102 1.28 -7.28 15.22
CA ARG A 102 -0.15 -7.36 14.96
C ARG A 102 -0.73 -8.75 15.18
N LEU A 103 -0.05 -9.78 14.73
CA LEU A 103 -0.51 -11.16 14.83
C LEU A 103 0.03 -11.86 16.09
N HIS A 104 1.18 -11.42 16.61
CA HIS A 104 1.88 -12.05 17.74
C HIS A 104 2.17 -13.54 17.51
N VAL A 105 2.55 -13.90 16.27
CA VAL A 105 2.87 -15.26 15.87
C VAL A 105 4.29 -15.36 15.31
N ARG A 106 4.85 -16.55 15.38
CA ARG A 106 6.15 -16.86 14.79
C ARG A 106 5.94 -17.38 13.37
N PRO A 107 6.52 -16.73 12.34
CA PRO A 107 6.34 -17.14 10.95
C PRO A 107 6.82 -18.55 10.67
N GLU A 108 7.79 -19.07 11.44
CA GLU A 108 8.33 -20.43 11.31
C GLU A 108 7.30 -21.53 11.66
N GLU A 109 6.22 -21.18 12.34
CA GLU A 109 5.18 -22.12 12.78
C GLU A 109 3.93 -22.10 11.88
N HIS A 110 3.88 -21.17 10.92
CA HIS A 110 2.67 -20.94 10.13
C HIS A 110 2.94 -20.91 8.62
N PRO A 111 2.12 -21.61 7.81
CA PRO A 111 2.13 -21.40 6.36
C PRO A 111 1.60 -20.00 6.04
N VAL A 112 2.16 -19.37 5.00
CA VAL A 112 1.84 -17.99 4.63
C VAL A 112 1.28 -17.93 3.22
N LEU A 113 0.05 -17.39 3.09
CA LEU A 113 -0.56 -17.05 1.81
C LEU A 113 -0.50 -15.55 1.60
N VAL A 114 0.03 -15.12 0.45
CA VAL A 114 0.17 -13.71 0.08
C VAL A 114 -0.62 -13.40 -1.18
N SER A 115 -1.27 -12.25 -1.20
CA SER A 115 -1.90 -11.72 -2.40
C SER A 115 -0.88 -10.99 -3.28
N GLU A 116 -0.98 -11.17 -4.59
CA GLU A 116 -0.17 -10.44 -5.56
C GLU A 116 -1.03 -9.74 -6.61
N ALA A 117 -0.51 -8.67 -7.20
CA ALA A 117 -1.13 -8.06 -8.36
C ALA A 117 -1.17 -9.04 -9.53
N ALA A 118 -2.26 -9.06 -10.30
CA ALA A 118 -2.41 -9.97 -11.44
C ALA A 118 -1.35 -9.75 -12.55
N TRP A 119 -0.65 -8.63 -12.51
CA TRP A 119 0.44 -8.26 -13.43
C TRP A 119 1.82 -8.39 -12.81
N ASN A 120 1.94 -9.13 -11.71
CA ASN A 120 3.23 -9.39 -11.10
C ASN A 120 4.13 -10.19 -12.03
N THR A 121 5.45 -10.01 -11.89
CA THR A 121 6.45 -10.62 -12.77
C THR A 121 7.16 -11.77 -12.07
N SER A 122 7.62 -12.78 -12.84
CA SER A 122 8.34 -13.93 -12.29
C SER A 122 9.53 -13.57 -11.38
N PRO A 123 10.38 -12.57 -11.70
CA PRO A 123 11.46 -12.20 -10.80
C PRO A 123 11.00 -11.66 -9.45
N LEU A 124 9.92 -10.88 -9.42
CA LEU A 124 9.37 -10.34 -8.16
C LEU A 124 8.68 -11.45 -7.36
N ARG A 125 8.02 -12.41 -8.03
CA ARG A 125 7.43 -13.59 -7.40
C ARG A 125 8.51 -14.48 -6.77
N ALA A 126 9.60 -14.73 -7.49
CA ALA A 126 10.74 -15.48 -6.99
C ALA A 126 11.32 -14.84 -5.72
N LYS A 127 11.54 -13.53 -5.75
CA LYS A 127 12.05 -12.79 -4.57
C LYS A 127 11.09 -12.83 -3.37
N LEU A 128 9.78 -12.85 -3.62
CA LEU A 128 8.79 -13.00 -2.55
C LEU A 128 8.87 -14.38 -1.89
N VAL A 129 9.07 -15.43 -2.67
CA VAL A 129 9.28 -16.79 -2.18
C VAL A 129 10.57 -16.92 -1.38
N GLU A 130 11.68 -16.37 -1.92
CA GLU A 130 12.97 -16.31 -1.20
C GLU A 130 12.81 -15.61 0.16
N MET A 131 12.13 -14.47 0.19
CA MET A 131 11.89 -13.75 1.44
C MET A 131 11.10 -14.61 2.45
N ALA A 132 10.05 -15.33 2.00
CA ALA A 132 9.25 -16.17 2.88
C ALA A 132 10.05 -17.34 3.48
N PHE A 133 10.85 -18.01 2.65
CA PHE A 133 11.61 -19.18 3.09
C PHE A 133 12.96 -18.84 3.75
N GLU A 134 13.71 -17.88 3.24
CA GLU A 134 15.05 -17.60 3.72
C GLU A 134 15.09 -16.62 4.90
N LYS A 135 14.20 -15.61 4.89
CA LYS A 135 14.14 -14.59 5.95
C LYS A 135 13.19 -14.96 7.07
N PHE A 136 11.99 -15.42 6.71
CA PHE A 136 10.94 -15.74 7.68
C PHE A 136 10.83 -17.21 8.02
N ASN A 137 11.61 -18.08 7.40
CA ASN A 137 11.62 -19.52 7.64
C ASN A 137 10.24 -20.20 7.66
N SER A 138 9.29 -19.67 6.86
CA SER A 138 7.93 -20.22 6.81
C SER A 138 7.95 -21.70 6.39
N PRO A 139 7.14 -22.59 7.00
CA PRO A 139 7.11 -23.99 6.67
C PRO A 139 6.53 -24.28 5.29
N ALA A 140 5.62 -23.41 4.83
CA ALA A 140 5.01 -23.46 3.52
C ALA A 140 4.57 -22.07 3.06
N PHE A 141 4.51 -21.88 1.74
CA PHE A 141 4.18 -20.60 1.14
C PHE A 141 3.27 -20.77 -0.07
N TYR A 142 2.40 -19.79 -0.28
CA TYR A 142 1.60 -19.70 -1.51
C TYR A 142 1.36 -18.24 -1.88
N VAL A 143 1.37 -17.94 -3.16
CA VAL A 143 1.01 -16.63 -3.67
C VAL A 143 -0.19 -16.74 -4.62
N CYS A 144 -1.17 -15.86 -4.44
CA CYS A 144 -2.39 -15.88 -5.22
C CYS A 144 -2.73 -14.50 -5.78
N LYS A 145 -3.21 -14.45 -7.02
CA LYS A 145 -3.59 -13.19 -7.68
C LYS A 145 -4.79 -12.54 -7.01
N THR A 146 -4.68 -11.25 -6.72
CA THR A 146 -5.73 -10.46 -6.05
C THR A 146 -7.14 -10.62 -6.65
N PRO A 147 -7.34 -10.64 -8.00
CA PRO A 147 -8.68 -10.86 -8.56
C PRO A 147 -9.28 -12.23 -8.20
N VAL A 148 -8.45 -13.28 -8.16
CA VAL A 148 -8.90 -14.63 -7.75
C VAL A 148 -9.39 -14.61 -6.32
N LEU A 149 -8.59 -14.04 -5.42
CA LEU A 149 -8.95 -13.89 -4.01
C LEU A 149 -10.21 -13.04 -3.82
N SER A 150 -10.34 -11.95 -4.58
CA SER A 150 -11.53 -11.09 -4.51
C SER A 150 -12.80 -11.82 -4.99
N ALA A 151 -12.70 -12.68 -6.00
CA ALA A 151 -13.80 -13.52 -6.45
C ALA A 151 -14.20 -14.53 -5.36
N PHE A 152 -13.23 -15.24 -4.74
CA PHE A 152 -13.47 -16.13 -3.60
C PHE A 152 -14.09 -15.40 -2.40
N GLY A 153 -13.61 -14.20 -2.07
CA GLY A 153 -14.18 -13.36 -1.01
C GLY A 153 -15.64 -13.00 -1.22
N ALA A 154 -16.07 -12.89 -2.48
CA ALA A 154 -17.47 -12.71 -2.88
C ALA A 154 -18.25 -14.03 -3.08
N GLY A 155 -17.66 -15.18 -2.78
CA GLY A 155 -18.26 -16.51 -2.95
C GLY A 155 -18.45 -16.91 -4.42
N LYS A 156 -17.52 -16.46 -5.30
CA LYS A 156 -17.57 -16.74 -6.75
C LYS A 156 -16.28 -17.42 -7.21
N HIS A 157 -16.41 -18.47 -7.99
CA HIS A 157 -15.30 -19.12 -8.70
C HIS A 157 -15.14 -18.58 -10.14
N THR A 158 -16.20 -18.00 -10.68
CA THR A 158 -16.21 -17.34 -12.00
C THR A 158 -16.87 -15.97 -11.87
N ALA A 159 -16.14 -14.92 -12.20
CA ALA A 159 -16.59 -13.52 -12.06
C ALA A 159 -15.77 -12.55 -12.90
N LEU A 160 -16.37 -11.41 -13.23
CA LEU A 160 -15.64 -10.21 -13.63
C LEU A 160 -15.30 -9.44 -12.36
N VAL A 161 -14.03 -9.37 -11.99
CA VAL A 161 -13.58 -8.59 -10.82
C VAL A 161 -13.23 -7.19 -11.26
N VAL A 162 -13.82 -6.21 -10.60
CA VAL A 162 -13.55 -4.76 -10.74
C VAL A 162 -13.03 -4.28 -9.40
N ASP A 163 -11.73 -4.08 -9.32
CA ASP A 163 -11.05 -3.59 -8.12
C ASP A 163 -10.68 -2.12 -8.30
N VAL A 164 -11.30 -1.25 -7.50
CA VAL A 164 -11.07 0.21 -7.52
C VAL A 164 -10.35 0.58 -6.23
N GLY A 165 -9.04 0.52 -6.28
CA GLY A 165 -8.16 0.74 -5.13
C GLY A 165 -7.82 2.20 -4.86
N GLY A 166 -6.79 2.41 -4.04
CA GLY A 166 -6.20 3.73 -3.77
C GLY A 166 -5.35 4.21 -4.93
N GLN A 167 -4.34 3.44 -5.31
CA GLN A 167 -3.40 3.81 -6.38
C GLN A 167 -3.84 3.31 -7.75
N MET A 168 -4.38 2.11 -7.80
CA MET A 168 -4.68 1.41 -9.05
C MET A 168 -6.16 1.07 -9.15
N THR A 169 -6.69 1.10 -10.37
CA THR A 169 -7.92 0.41 -10.75
C THR A 169 -7.56 -0.73 -11.70
N SER A 170 -8.11 -1.90 -11.46
CA SER A 170 -7.93 -3.05 -12.34
C SER A 170 -9.25 -3.79 -12.57
N THR A 171 -9.38 -4.40 -13.75
CA THR A 171 -10.47 -5.29 -14.10
C THR A 171 -9.90 -6.57 -14.68
N CYS A 172 -10.42 -7.70 -14.25
CA CYS A 172 -9.95 -9.00 -14.70
C CYS A 172 -11.08 -10.02 -14.65
N ALA A 173 -11.19 -10.86 -15.68
CA ALA A 173 -12.05 -12.02 -15.64
C ALA A 173 -11.37 -13.16 -14.90
N VAL A 174 -12.09 -13.77 -13.97
CA VAL A 174 -11.72 -14.99 -13.26
C VAL A 174 -12.65 -16.09 -13.74
N TYR A 175 -12.09 -17.22 -14.15
CA TYR A 175 -12.84 -18.39 -14.58
C TYR A 175 -12.36 -19.62 -13.80
N GLU A 176 -13.28 -20.26 -13.08
CA GLU A 176 -13.02 -21.45 -12.24
C GLU A 176 -11.81 -21.28 -11.29
N GLY A 177 -11.64 -20.08 -10.75
CA GLY A 177 -10.54 -19.77 -9.84
C GLY A 177 -9.22 -19.36 -10.52
N PHE A 178 -9.19 -19.25 -11.86
CA PHE A 178 -8.02 -18.80 -12.60
C PHE A 178 -8.21 -17.40 -13.19
N CYS A 179 -7.20 -16.56 -13.05
CA CYS A 179 -7.18 -15.24 -13.64
C CYS A 179 -6.89 -15.34 -15.15
N LEU A 180 -7.82 -14.87 -15.99
CA LEU A 180 -7.64 -14.81 -17.43
C LEU A 180 -6.75 -13.60 -17.79
N THR A 181 -5.46 -13.81 -17.91
CA THR A 181 -4.45 -12.76 -18.11
C THR A 181 -4.73 -11.85 -19.31
N LYS A 182 -5.33 -12.41 -20.38
CA LYS A 182 -5.73 -11.66 -21.59
C LYS A 182 -6.82 -10.63 -21.30
N SER A 183 -7.65 -10.85 -20.28
CA SER A 183 -8.73 -9.95 -19.88
C SER A 183 -8.30 -8.84 -18.92
N LEU A 184 -7.06 -8.90 -18.44
CA LEU A 184 -6.56 -7.95 -17.46
C LEU A 184 -6.42 -6.55 -18.08
N VAL A 185 -7.10 -5.59 -17.48
CA VAL A 185 -6.93 -4.16 -17.75
C VAL A 185 -6.61 -3.44 -16.45
N LYS A 186 -5.60 -2.58 -16.47
CA LYS A 186 -5.16 -1.83 -15.28
C LYS A 186 -4.80 -0.39 -15.63
N GLN A 187 -4.95 0.51 -14.67
CA GLN A 187 -4.48 1.89 -14.79
C GLN A 187 -4.25 2.54 -13.41
N GLU A 188 -3.40 3.57 -13.37
CA GLU A 188 -3.06 4.34 -12.17
C GLU A 188 -4.11 5.44 -11.88
N VAL A 189 -5.37 5.10 -11.95
CA VAL A 189 -6.49 5.97 -11.58
C VAL A 189 -7.19 5.32 -10.40
N GLY A 190 -7.18 5.98 -9.25
CA GLY A 190 -7.74 5.45 -8.00
C GLY A 190 -8.03 6.55 -6.99
N GLY A 191 -8.32 6.16 -5.76
CA GLY A 191 -8.71 7.08 -4.69
C GLY A 191 -7.64 8.08 -4.28
N GLU A 192 -6.35 7.76 -4.45
CA GLU A 192 -5.24 8.68 -4.15
C GLU A 192 -5.17 9.80 -5.19
N LEU A 193 -5.36 9.47 -6.47
CA LEU A 193 -5.44 10.47 -7.53
C LEU A 193 -6.59 11.46 -7.26
N ILE A 194 -7.75 10.97 -6.81
CA ILE A 194 -8.87 11.85 -6.39
C ILE A 194 -8.44 12.76 -5.23
N SER A 195 -7.72 12.23 -4.23
CA SER A 195 -7.22 13.04 -3.12
C SER A 195 -6.20 14.10 -3.57
N GLU A 196 -5.32 13.77 -4.50
CA GLU A 196 -4.41 14.74 -5.13
C GLU A 196 -5.20 15.85 -5.86
N GLN A 197 -6.24 15.47 -6.62
CA GLN A 197 -7.10 16.44 -7.32
C GLN A 197 -7.93 17.30 -6.36
N ILE A 198 -8.34 16.77 -5.20
CA ILE A 198 -9.00 17.59 -4.16
C ILE A 198 -8.05 18.72 -3.71
N LEU A 199 -6.79 18.40 -3.38
CA LEU A 199 -5.81 19.41 -2.96
C LEU A 199 -5.56 20.47 -4.05
N GLU A 200 -5.45 20.05 -5.32
CA GLU A 200 -5.27 20.97 -6.44
C GLU A 200 -6.51 21.88 -6.61
N ARG A 201 -7.72 21.31 -6.56
CA ARG A 201 -8.97 22.10 -6.68
C ARG A 201 -9.14 23.09 -5.52
N LEU A 202 -8.86 22.68 -4.29
CA LEU A 202 -8.90 23.57 -3.14
C LEU A 202 -7.95 24.76 -3.31
N LYS A 203 -6.76 24.51 -3.85
CA LYS A 203 -5.77 25.57 -4.12
C LYS A 203 -6.18 26.48 -5.28
N GLU A 204 -6.73 25.92 -6.37
CA GLU A 204 -7.11 26.69 -7.56
C GLU A 204 -8.39 27.50 -7.36
N GLU A 205 -9.45 26.88 -6.81
CA GLU A 205 -10.78 27.47 -6.70
C GLU A 205 -10.90 28.38 -5.46
N TYR A 206 -10.38 27.92 -4.31
CA TYR A 206 -10.54 28.64 -3.03
C TYR A 206 -9.27 29.35 -2.57
N LYS A 207 -8.16 29.28 -3.33
CA LYS A 207 -6.84 29.80 -2.92
C LYS A 207 -6.42 29.32 -1.53
N TYR A 208 -6.86 28.11 -1.17
CA TYR A 208 -6.68 27.51 0.13
C TYR A 208 -5.62 26.41 0.09
N GLU A 209 -4.67 26.50 1.01
CA GLU A 209 -3.65 25.49 1.22
C GLU A 209 -3.80 24.84 2.60
N LEU A 210 -4.19 23.58 2.62
CA LEU A 210 -4.47 22.82 3.82
C LEU A 210 -3.28 22.74 4.77
N THR A 211 -3.49 23.16 6.03
CA THR A 211 -2.54 22.95 7.13
C THR A 211 -2.88 21.64 7.84
N PRO A 212 -2.00 20.63 7.80
CA PRO A 212 -2.29 19.34 8.43
C PRO A 212 -2.24 19.43 9.96
N LEU A 213 -2.98 18.52 10.61
CA LEU A 213 -3.21 18.54 12.06
C LEU A 213 -1.92 18.55 12.89
N PHE A 214 -0.85 17.87 12.45
CA PHE A 214 0.42 17.83 13.20
C PHE A 214 1.10 19.18 13.38
N ASP A 215 0.81 20.15 12.50
CA ASP A 215 1.40 21.50 12.55
C ASP A 215 0.47 22.55 13.19
N ILE A 216 -0.75 22.17 13.56
CA ILE A 216 -1.72 23.08 14.19
C ILE A 216 -1.49 23.11 15.70
N LYS A 217 -1.12 24.27 16.22
CA LYS A 217 -1.01 24.54 17.67
C LYS A 217 -2.34 25.00 18.27
N SER A 218 -3.02 25.90 17.58
CA SER A 218 -4.35 26.38 17.94
C SER A 218 -5.07 26.91 16.71
N LYS A 219 -6.39 26.83 16.71
CA LYS A 219 -7.25 27.41 15.66
C LYS A 219 -8.36 28.25 16.29
N ALA A 220 -8.81 29.27 15.57
CA ALA A 220 -10.00 30.04 15.91
C ALA A 220 -11.09 29.79 14.85
N PRO A 221 -12.39 29.84 15.24
CA PRO A 221 -13.49 29.75 14.29
C PRO A 221 -13.40 30.85 13.23
N VAL A 222 -13.64 30.49 11.98
CA VAL A 222 -13.68 31.44 10.87
C VAL A 222 -14.99 31.29 10.10
N GLU A 223 -15.41 32.35 9.44
CA GLU A 223 -16.57 32.33 8.55
C GLU A 223 -16.30 31.45 7.31
N THR A 224 -17.36 30.95 6.69
CA THR A 224 -17.28 30.15 5.46
C THR A 224 -16.46 30.85 4.37
N LEU A 225 -15.57 30.10 3.72
CA LEU A 225 -14.66 30.52 2.65
C LEU A 225 -13.57 31.54 3.08
N LYS A 226 -13.43 31.86 4.36
CA LYS A 226 -12.30 32.68 4.83
C LYS A 226 -11.10 31.80 5.12
N GLN A 227 -9.91 32.41 4.95
CA GLN A 227 -8.65 31.72 5.26
C GLN A 227 -8.61 31.32 6.74
N PRO A 228 -8.09 30.12 7.05
CA PRO A 228 -8.07 29.63 8.41
C PRO A 228 -7.21 30.48 9.34
N ALA A 229 -7.73 30.74 10.54
CA ALA A 229 -7.00 31.46 11.59
C ALA A 229 -6.25 30.44 12.48
N VAL A 230 -5.07 30.00 12.02
CA VAL A 230 -4.26 28.98 12.70
C VAL A 230 -2.94 29.54 13.21
N THR A 231 -2.59 29.15 14.44
CA THR A 231 -1.21 29.24 14.91
C THR A 231 -0.53 27.89 14.66
N ARG A 232 0.61 27.91 13.97
CA ARG A 232 1.37 26.71 13.62
C ARG A 232 2.47 26.45 14.64
N TYR A 233 2.84 25.19 14.80
CA TYR A 233 4.07 24.83 15.54
C TYR A 233 5.33 25.23 14.80
N GLY A 234 5.32 25.30 13.46
CA GLY A 234 6.48 25.62 12.65
C GLY A 234 7.58 24.56 12.78
N ARG A 235 7.23 23.29 12.64
CA ARG A 235 8.13 22.16 12.89
C ARG A 235 9.23 22.07 11.83
N GLU A 236 10.43 22.52 12.22
CA GLU A 236 11.62 22.45 11.38
C GLU A 236 12.03 21.00 11.10
N GLY A 237 12.56 20.75 9.88
CA GLY A 237 12.93 19.40 9.44
C GLY A 237 11.76 18.54 8.94
N THR A 238 10.58 19.12 8.73
CA THR A 238 9.48 18.42 8.07
C THR A 238 9.80 18.16 6.61
N THR A 239 9.81 16.89 6.20
CA THR A 239 10.08 16.49 4.80
C THR A 239 8.87 16.70 3.89
N ALA A 240 9.11 16.81 2.59
CA ALA A 240 8.04 16.99 1.61
C ALA A 240 7.13 15.76 1.52
N SER A 241 7.68 14.55 1.66
CA SER A 241 6.92 13.28 1.67
C SER A 241 5.99 13.20 2.87
N TYR A 242 6.48 13.54 4.07
CA TYR A 242 5.67 13.57 5.28
C TYR A 242 4.53 14.60 5.18
N LEU A 243 4.84 15.83 4.74
CA LEU A 243 3.83 16.87 4.57
C LEU A 243 2.75 16.47 3.55
N LYS A 244 3.16 15.88 2.42
CA LYS A 244 2.23 15.40 1.40
C LYS A 244 1.29 14.34 1.98
N ASP A 245 1.82 13.34 2.66
CA ASP A 245 1.02 12.25 3.24
C ASP A 245 0.01 12.77 4.28
N MET A 246 0.44 13.66 5.16
CA MET A 246 -0.45 14.26 6.17
C MET A 246 -1.57 15.10 5.54
N ARG A 247 -1.31 15.79 4.43
CA ARG A 247 -2.34 16.50 3.66
C ARG A 247 -3.31 15.53 2.99
N LEU A 248 -2.80 14.44 2.41
CA LEU A 248 -3.65 13.41 1.79
C LEU A 248 -4.55 12.71 2.81
N ARG A 249 -4.06 12.45 4.03
CA ARG A 249 -4.89 11.91 5.13
C ARG A 249 -5.99 12.88 5.53
N ALA A 250 -5.71 14.18 5.61
CA ALA A 250 -6.71 15.17 5.96
C ALA A 250 -7.83 15.31 4.90
N VAL A 251 -7.52 15.18 3.60
CA VAL A 251 -8.54 15.18 2.54
C VAL A 251 -9.25 13.83 2.38
N GLN A 252 -8.76 12.77 2.99
CA GLN A 252 -9.42 11.46 2.97
C GLN A 252 -10.81 11.52 3.60
N GLU A 253 -10.94 12.21 4.74
CA GLU A 253 -12.23 12.41 5.42
C GLU A 253 -13.20 13.21 4.54
N PHE A 254 -12.73 14.30 3.92
CA PHE A 254 -13.50 15.06 2.94
C PHE A 254 -13.99 14.15 1.80
N LYS A 255 -13.09 13.39 1.21
CA LYS A 255 -13.39 12.48 0.10
C LYS A 255 -14.46 11.45 0.48
N GLU A 256 -14.32 10.81 1.64
CA GLU A 256 -15.22 9.74 2.08
C GLU A 256 -16.59 10.27 2.57
N SER A 257 -16.63 11.51 3.10
CA SER A 257 -17.86 12.06 3.66
C SER A 257 -18.65 12.93 2.68
N VAL A 258 -17.97 13.64 1.76
CA VAL A 258 -18.59 14.65 0.92
C VAL A 258 -18.83 14.16 -0.52
N CYS A 259 -17.87 13.42 -1.11
CA CYS A 259 -17.94 13.00 -2.49
C CYS A 259 -18.94 11.86 -2.71
N GLU A 260 -19.70 11.96 -3.80
CA GLU A 260 -20.65 10.93 -4.23
C GLU A 260 -20.88 10.97 -5.73
N PHE A 261 -21.37 9.89 -6.30
CA PHE A 261 -21.82 9.84 -7.70
C PHE A 261 -23.30 10.21 -7.84
N ILE A 262 -23.70 10.54 -9.06
CA ILE A 262 -25.09 10.46 -9.50
C ILE A 262 -25.26 9.15 -10.30
N GLU A 263 -26.45 8.57 -10.27
CA GLU A 263 -26.75 7.29 -10.93
C GLU A 263 -26.50 7.32 -12.45
N ARG A 264 -26.75 8.48 -13.09
CA ARG A 264 -26.57 8.70 -14.52
C ARG A 264 -25.24 9.38 -14.82
N PRO A 265 -24.82 9.45 -16.10
CA PRO A 265 -23.68 10.25 -16.52
C PRO A 265 -23.74 11.67 -15.99
N TYR A 266 -22.59 12.24 -15.64
CA TYR A 266 -22.50 13.58 -15.07
C TYR A 266 -23.19 14.61 -15.98
N ASP A 267 -24.13 15.33 -15.40
CA ASP A 267 -24.84 16.44 -16.02
C ASP A 267 -24.71 17.68 -15.12
N ALA A 268 -24.08 18.72 -15.64
CA ALA A 268 -23.81 19.95 -14.90
C ALA A 268 -25.12 20.67 -14.47
N ALA A 269 -26.20 20.63 -15.26
CA ALA A 269 -27.47 21.23 -14.92
C ALA A 269 -28.14 20.49 -13.75
N LEU A 270 -28.14 19.15 -13.79
CA LEU A 270 -28.68 18.32 -12.74
C LEU A 270 -27.86 18.48 -11.42
N VAL A 271 -26.54 18.50 -11.53
CA VAL A 271 -25.65 18.61 -10.36
C VAL A 271 -25.80 20.00 -9.71
N SER A 272 -25.97 21.07 -10.51
CA SER A 272 -26.15 22.41 -9.96
C SER A 272 -27.42 22.58 -9.13
N SER A 273 -28.45 21.75 -9.39
CA SER A 273 -29.71 21.76 -8.62
C SER A 273 -29.61 21.00 -7.29
N LYS A 274 -28.56 20.22 -7.05
CA LYS A 274 -28.38 19.43 -5.85
C LYS A 274 -27.95 20.28 -4.65
N PRO A 275 -28.33 19.91 -3.42
CA PRO A 275 -27.96 20.66 -2.24
C PRO A 275 -26.45 20.61 -2.01
N GLN A 276 -25.90 21.74 -1.54
CA GLN A 276 -24.51 21.80 -1.11
C GLN A 276 -24.32 21.07 0.21
N LYS A 277 -23.12 20.53 0.44
CA LYS A 277 -22.75 19.85 1.67
C LYS A 277 -21.64 20.64 2.38
N PRO A 278 -21.85 21.07 3.63
CA PRO A 278 -20.81 21.76 4.40
C PRO A 278 -19.74 20.79 4.86
N PHE A 279 -18.50 21.26 4.88
CA PHE A 279 -17.35 20.54 5.44
C PHE A 279 -16.36 21.50 6.08
N GLU A 280 -15.84 21.15 7.26
CA GLU A 280 -14.78 21.87 7.96
C GLU A 280 -13.50 21.03 7.93
N PHE A 281 -12.41 21.62 7.42
CA PHE A 281 -11.08 21.02 7.45
C PHE A 281 -10.45 21.11 8.84
N PRO A 282 -9.41 20.30 9.14
CA PRO A 282 -8.77 20.28 10.47
C PRO A 282 -8.27 21.63 10.95
N ASP A 283 -7.87 22.51 10.05
CA ASP A 283 -7.38 23.87 10.35
C ASP A 283 -8.50 24.91 10.51
N GLY A 284 -9.76 24.50 10.40
CA GLY A 284 -10.92 25.37 10.56
C GLY A 284 -11.43 26.01 9.26
N PHE A 285 -10.82 25.73 8.11
CA PHE A 285 -11.38 26.17 6.82
C PHE A 285 -12.73 25.52 6.58
N ASN A 286 -13.75 26.36 6.39
CA ASN A 286 -15.14 25.91 6.17
C ASN A 286 -15.56 26.15 4.74
N VAL A 287 -16.11 25.13 4.09
CA VAL A 287 -16.60 25.21 2.71
C VAL A 287 -17.93 24.48 2.55
N SER A 288 -18.85 25.08 1.78
CA SER A 288 -20.05 24.38 1.32
C SER A 288 -19.83 23.92 -0.12
N VAL A 289 -19.76 22.60 -0.30
CA VAL A 289 -19.38 21.97 -1.57
C VAL A 289 -20.62 21.60 -2.37
N GLY A 290 -20.75 22.17 -3.55
CA GLY A 290 -21.82 21.91 -4.51
C GLY A 290 -21.37 20.91 -5.60
N ALA A 291 -21.26 21.38 -6.84
CA ALA A 291 -20.93 20.54 -8.01
C ALA A 291 -19.61 19.76 -7.88
N LEU A 292 -18.63 20.31 -7.18
CA LEU A 292 -17.33 19.69 -7.00
C LEU A 292 -17.40 18.30 -6.34
N ARG A 293 -18.36 18.08 -5.42
CA ARG A 293 -18.54 16.79 -4.73
C ARG A 293 -18.92 15.64 -5.69
N TYR A 294 -19.50 15.96 -6.82
CA TYR A 294 -19.85 15.01 -7.88
C TYR A 294 -18.77 14.93 -8.97
N ALA A 295 -18.14 16.06 -9.28
CA ALA A 295 -17.12 16.11 -10.33
C ALA A 295 -15.82 15.36 -9.95
N LEU A 296 -15.42 15.39 -8.68
CA LEU A 296 -14.20 14.73 -8.21
C LEU A 296 -14.23 13.19 -8.40
N PRO A 297 -15.26 12.46 -7.96
CA PRO A 297 -15.30 11.02 -8.18
C PRO A 297 -15.52 10.64 -9.65
N GLU A 298 -16.10 11.51 -10.49
CA GLU A 298 -16.24 11.26 -11.93
C GLU A 298 -14.90 10.98 -12.65
N ILE A 299 -13.78 11.33 -12.04
CA ILE A 299 -12.45 10.93 -12.51
C ILE A 299 -12.34 9.40 -12.72
N LEU A 300 -13.06 8.58 -11.95
CA LEU A 300 -13.08 7.13 -12.13
C LEU A 300 -13.83 6.69 -13.39
N PHE A 301 -14.86 7.43 -13.82
CA PHE A 301 -15.67 7.09 -15.00
C PHE A 301 -15.25 7.85 -16.25
N ASN A 302 -14.76 9.08 -16.09
CA ASN A 302 -14.33 9.91 -17.21
C ASN A 302 -13.07 10.72 -16.86
N PRO A 303 -11.92 10.06 -16.72
CA PRO A 303 -10.68 10.71 -16.28
C PRO A 303 -10.23 11.81 -17.25
N ASN A 304 -10.47 11.65 -18.54
CA ASN A 304 -10.04 12.62 -19.55
C ASN A 304 -10.73 13.99 -19.43
N GLN A 305 -11.96 14.00 -18.93
CA GLN A 305 -12.75 15.24 -18.77
C GLN A 305 -12.55 15.88 -17.39
N PHE A 306 -12.43 15.10 -16.33
CA PHE A 306 -12.49 15.59 -14.96
C PHE A 306 -11.14 15.78 -14.26
N LEU A 307 -10.04 15.26 -14.83
CA LEU A 307 -8.71 15.60 -14.37
C LEU A 307 -8.35 17.03 -14.74
N THR A 308 -8.22 17.90 -13.74
CA THR A 308 -7.81 19.30 -13.94
C THR A 308 -6.36 19.37 -14.37
N ARG A 309 -5.51 18.64 -13.66
CA ARG A 309 -4.10 18.53 -13.95
C ARG A 309 -3.69 17.07 -13.95
N ARG A 310 -3.14 16.61 -15.08
CA ARG A 310 -2.60 15.24 -15.14
C ARG A 310 -1.25 15.19 -14.43
N PRO A 311 -1.06 14.26 -13.50
CA PRO A 311 0.27 13.98 -12.95
C PRO A 311 1.23 13.50 -14.06
N LYS A 312 2.51 13.78 -13.93
CA LYS A 312 3.54 13.36 -14.92
C LYS A 312 3.47 11.88 -15.25
N ARG A 313 3.18 11.01 -14.26
CA ARG A 313 3.02 9.56 -14.44
C ARG A 313 1.87 9.16 -15.39
N LEU A 314 0.90 10.05 -15.60
CA LEU A 314 -0.25 9.82 -16.47
C LEU A 314 -0.19 10.64 -17.78
N GLU A 315 0.84 11.45 -17.98
CA GLU A 315 1.07 12.15 -19.25
C GLU A 315 1.27 11.10 -20.35
N ASN A 316 0.63 11.30 -21.50
CA ASN A 316 0.68 10.41 -22.66
C ASN A 316 0.10 8.98 -22.45
N VAL A 317 -0.61 8.71 -21.35
CA VAL A 317 -1.34 7.47 -21.15
C VAL A 317 -2.79 7.64 -21.58
N GLY A 318 -3.29 6.74 -22.42
CA GLY A 318 -4.71 6.68 -22.75
C GLY A 318 -5.51 6.19 -21.54
N LEU A 319 -6.24 7.10 -20.89
CA LEU A 319 -7.04 6.77 -19.72
C LEU A 319 -8.45 6.34 -20.13
N MET A 320 -8.97 5.33 -19.46
CA MET A 320 -10.31 4.78 -19.65
C MET A 320 -11.15 4.95 -18.39
N GLY A 321 -12.45 5.08 -18.53
CA GLY A 321 -13.38 4.95 -17.42
C GLY A 321 -13.40 3.51 -16.88
N VAL A 322 -13.69 3.34 -15.59
CA VAL A 322 -13.76 2.01 -14.98
C VAL A 322 -14.76 1.07 -15.67
N HIS A 323 -15.86 1.60 -16.16
CA HIS A 323 -16.84 0.85 -16.96
C HIS A 323 -16.25 0.41 -18.30
N GLU A 324 -15.49 1.26 -19.00
CA GLU A 324 -14.80 0.91 -20.25
C GLU A 324 -13.75 -0.20 -20.03
N MET A 325 -13.03 -0.12 -18.92
CA MET A 325 -12.08 -1.18 -18.50
C MET A 325 -12.82 -2.51 -18.31
N ALA A 326 -13.96 -2.50 -17.61
CA ALA A 326 -14.78 -3.68 -17.38
C ALA A 326 -15.31 -4.27 -18.68
N VAL A 327 -15.84 -3.44 -19.58
CA VAL A 327 -16.29 -3.86 -20.92
C VAL A 327 -15.12 -4.48 -21.71
N ARG A 328 -13.96 -3.85 -21.69
CA ARG A 328 -12.78 -4.36 -22.39
C ARG A 328 -12.35 -5.73 -21.84
N SER A 329 -12.36 -5.92 -20.52
CA SER A 329 -12.11 -7.23 -19.89
C SER A 329 -13.07 -8.30 -20.38
N VAL A 330 -14.37 -7.98 -20.48
CA VAL A 330 -15.38 -8.91 -20.98
C VAL A 330 -15.17 -9.22 -22.47
N LEU A 331 -14.92 -8.20 -23.30
CA LEU A 331 -14.77 -8.37 -24.75
C LEU A 331 -13.50 -9.15 -25.13
N THR A 332 -12.45 -9.08 -24.32
CA THR A 332 -11.21 -9.86 -24.51
C THR A 332 -11.30 -11.30 -23.98
N SER A 333 -12.39 -11.62 -23.26
CA SER A 333 -12.71 -12.98 -22.83
C SER A 333 -13.47 -13.76 -23.89
N ASP A 334 -13.46 -15.08 -23.81
CA ASP A 334 -14.19 -15.96 -24.70
C ASP A 334 -15.69 -15.63 -24.70
N VAL A 335 -16.31 -15.72 -25.87
CA VAL A 335 -17.71 -15.30 -26.09
C VAL A 335 -18.66 -16.06 -25.15
N ASP A 336 -18.44 -17.34 -24.96
CA ASP A 336 -19.28 -18.20 -24.12
C ASP A 336 -19.21 -17.84 -22.61
N LEU A 337 -18.13 -17.22 -22.18
CA LEU A 337 -17.95 -16.78 -20.79
C LEU A 337 -18.61 -15.42 -20.50
N ARG A 338 -18.78 -14.56 -21.51
CA ARG A 338 -19.26 -13.17 -21.31
C ARG A 338 -20.56 -13.06 -20.54
N PRO A 339 -21.61 -13.86 -20.83
CA PRO A 339 -22.86 -13.80 -20.06
C PRO A 339 -22.66 -14.16 -18.60
N GLN A 340 -21.81 -15.15 -18.30
CA GLN A 340 -21.50 -15.58 -16.93
C GLN A 340 -20.71 -14.53 -16.18
N LEU A 341 -19.73 -13.88 -16.82
CA LEU A 341 -18.94 -12.80 -16.25
C LEU A 341 -19.81 -11.60 -15.90
N LEU A 342 -20.68 -11.15 -16.81
CA LEU A 342 -21.60 -10.04 -16.58
C LEU A 342 -22.64 -10.34 -15.50
N ASN A 343 -23.09 -11.59 -15.38
CA ASN A 343 -24.02 -12.02 -14.32
C ASN A 343 -23.29 -12.19 -12.95
N ASN A 344 -21.96 -12.07 -12.90
CA ASN A 344 -21.15 -12.17 -11.69
C ASN A 344 -20.07 -11.08 -11.65
N VAL A 345 -20.47 -9.81 -11.59
CA VAL A 345 -19.53 -8.67 -11.44
C VAL A 345 -19.22 -8.46 -9.98
N VAL A 346 -17.99 -8.70 -9.58
CA VAL A 346 -17.50 -8.50 -8.21
C VAL A 346 -16.86 -7.13 -8.09
N LEU A 347 -17.38 -6.30 -7.17
CA LEU A 347 -16.81 -5.00 -6.84
C LEU A 347 -15.94 -5.10 -5.59
N ALA A 348 -14.67 -4.73 -5.73
CA ALA A 348 -13.69 -4.67 -4.66
C ALA A 348 -12.98 -3.31 -4.63
N GLY A 349 -12.17 -3.10 -3.58
CA GLY A 349 -11.40 -1.87 -3.40
C GLY A 349 -12.17 -0.73 -2.72
N GLY A 350 -11.43 0.09 -1.97
CA GLY A 350 -11.99 1.17 -1.15
C GLY A 350 -12.70 2.27 -1.95
N SER A 351 -12.27 2.55 -3.18
CA SER A 351 -12.90 3.58 -4.01
C SER A 351 -14.23 3.14 -4.63
N SER A 352 -14.57 1.84 -4.61
CA SER A 352 -15.91 1.36 -4.96
C SER A 352 -16.98 1.67 -3.90
N LEU A 353 -16.57 2.22 -2.75
CA LEU A 353 -17.47 2.59 -1.64
C LEU A 353 -18.11 3.97 -1.78
N PHE A 354 -17.72 4.75 -2.77
CA PHE A 354 -18.43 6.01 -3.02
C PHE A 354 -19.93 5.77 -3.16
N PRO A 355 -20.78 6.60 -2.52
CA PRO A 355 -22.22 6.50 -2.70
C PRO A 355 -22.61 6.51 -4.19
N CYS A 356 -23.59 5.70 -4.56
CA CYS A 356 -24.09 5.50 -5.93
C CYS A 356 -23.05 4.96 -6.95
N PHE A 357 -21.88 4.50 -6.52
CA PHE A 357 -20.89 3.90 -7.45
C PHE A 357 -21.44 2.67 -8.17
N CYS A 358 -22.09 1.76 -7.43
CA CYS A 358 -22.66 0.52 -7.99
C CYS A 358 -23.77 0.84 -9.00
N ASP A 359 -24.67 1.78 -8.66
CA ASP A 359 -25.78 2.18 -9.52
C ASP A 359 -25.27 2.82 -10.80
N ARG A 360 -24.29 3.71 -10.68
CA ARG A 360 -23.60 4.33 -11.82
C ARG A 360 -22.94 3.30 -12.72
N MET A 361 -22.23 2.34 -12.12
CA MET A 361 -21.57 1.26 -12.86
C MET A 361 -22.58 0.37 -13.58
N SER A 362 -23.75 0.12 -12.94
CA SER A 362 -24.85 -0.66 -13.52
C SER A 362 -25.42 0.00 -14.77
N VAL A 363 -25.71 1.28 -14.71
CA VAL A 363 -26.21 2.03 -15.87
C VAL A 363 -25.20 2.00 -17.01
N MET A 364 -23.94 2.33 -16.73
CA MET A 364 -22.90 2.40 -17.77
C MET A 364 -22.61 1.03 -18.41
N LEU A 365 -22.62 -0.04 -17.65
CA LEU A 365 -22.43 -1.39 -18.21
C LEU A 365 -23.66 -1.86 -18.98
N GLN A 366 -24.89 -1.52 -18.54
CA GLN A 366 -26.11 -1.87 -19.26
C GLN A 366 -26.19 -1.16 -20.61
N ASP A 367 -25.75 0.10 -20.66
CA ASP A 367 -25.70 0.87 -21.93
C ASP A 367 -24.64 0.28 -22.88
N ALA A 368 -23.51 -0.16 -22.37
CA ALA A 368 -22.43 -0.76 -23.15
C ALA A 368 -22.69 -2.21 -23.58
N CYS A 369 -23.50 -2.97 -22.82
CA CYS A 369 -23.82 -4.38 -23.06
C CYS A 369 -25.35 -4.59 -23.07
N PRO A 370 -26.08 -4.02 -24.03
CA PRO A 370 -27.54 -4.10 -24.07
C PRO A 370 -27.99 -5.58 -24.19
N GLY A 371 -29.08 -5.92 -23.50
CA GLY A 371 -29.63 -7.27 -23.49
C GLY A 371 -28.92 -8.27 -22.57
N SER A 372 -27.78 -7.91 -21.98
CA SER A 372 -27.09 -8.73 -21.02
C SER A 372 -27.68 -8.60 -19.63
N ARG A 373 -27.73 -9.72 -18.88
CA ARG A 373 -28.11 -9.69 -17.48
C ARG A 373 -26.88 -9.37 -16.64
N ILE A 374 -26.86 -8.19 -16.02
CA ILE A 374 -25.74 -7.72 -15.20
C ILE A 374 -26.14 -7.84 -13.74
N LYS A 375 -25.27 -8.46 -12.90
CA LYS A 375 -25.51 -8.60 -11.48
C LYS A 375 -24.21 -8.32 -10.72
N PHE A 376 -24.31 -7.39 -9.78
CA PHE A 376 -23.19 -6.99 -8.93
C PHE A 376 -23.16 -7.78 -7.62
N PHE A 377 -21.96 -8.12 -7.20
CA PHE A 377 -21.66 -8.70 -5.91
C PHE A 377 -20.60 -7.86 -5.22
N SER A 378 -20.89 -7.45 -4.02
CA SER A 378 -19.96 -6.68 -3.21
C SER A 378 -20.23 -6.92 -1.74
N LEU A 379 -19.18 -6.92 -0.93
CA LEU A 379 -19.34 -7.00 0.50
C LEU A 379 -19.94 -5.68 1.04
N ASN A 380 -20.87 -5.78 1.96
CA ASN A 380 -21.64 -4.62 2.44
C ASN A 380 -20.86 -3.75 3.43
N SER A 381 -20.01 -4.37 4.23
CA SER A 381 -19.15 -3.67 5.18
C SER A 381 -18.04 -2.92 4.48
N LYS A 382 -17.76 -1.67 4.89
CA LYS A 382 -16.63 -0.88 4.38
C LYS A 382 -15.29 -1.60 4.56
N THR A 383 -15.09 -2.17 5.73
CA THR A 383 -13.86 -2.91 6.07
C THR A 383 -13.72 -4.15 5.19
N GLU A 384 -14.76 -4.94 5.06
CA GLU A 384 -14.74 -6.17 4.25
C GLU A 384 -14.50 -5.86 2.77
N ARG A 385 -15.10 -4.79 2.22
CA ARG A 385 -14.89 -4.40 0.82
C ARG A 385 -13.46 -3.94 0.56
N LYS A 386 -12.84 -3.22 1.49
CA LYS A 386 -11.42 -2.87 1.43
C LYS A 386 -10.51 -4.11 1.53
N SER A 387 -10.96 -5.14 2.24
CA SER A 387 -10.20 -6.37 2.54
C SER A 387 -10.73 -7.61 1.80
N THR A 388 -11.46 -7.44 0.70
CA THR A 388 -12.10 -8.55 -0.04
C THR A 388 -11.10 -9.64 -0.43
N ALA A 389 -9.93 -9.26 -0.94
CA ALA A 389 -8.88 -10.21 -1.30
C ALA A 389 -8.32 -10.97 -0.09
N TRP A 390 -8.14 -10.28 1.05
CA TRP A 390 -7.69 -10.92 2.30
C TRP A 390 -8.72 -11.95 2.80
N LEU A 391 -10.00 -11.60 2.78
CA LEU A 391 -11.09 -12.53 3.15
C LEU A 391 -11.11 -13.74 2.23
N GLY A 392 -10.96 -13.52 0.92
CA GLY A 392 -10.87 -14.62 -0.04
C GLY A 392 -9.66 -15.50 0.17
N GLY A 393 -8.51 -14.93 0.54
CA GLY A 393 -7.31 -15.65 0.93
C GLY A 393 -7.52 -16.51 2.17
N SER A 394 -8.20 -15.95 3.19
CA SER A 394 -8.56 -16.68 4.41
C SER A 394 -9.50 -17.86 4.12
N ILE A 395 -10.51 -17.65 3.26
CA ILE A 395 -11.42 -18.71 2.83
C ILE A 395 -10.63 -19.80 2.08
N LEU A 396 -9.82 -19.40 1.08
CA LEU A 396 -9.05 -20.32 0.25
C LEU A 396 -8.09 -21.17 1.11
N ALA A 397 -7.32 -20.54 1.99
CA ALA A 397 -6.38 -21.23 2.88
C ALA A 397 -7.05 -22.18 3.89
N SER A 398 -8.36 -21.98 4.18
CA SER A 398 -9.14 -22.83 5.07
C SER A 398 -9.74 -24.06 4.38
N LEU A 399 -9.67 -24.14 3.05
CA LEU A 399 -10.17 -25.31 2.30
C LEU A 399 -9.24 -26.49 2.46
N GLY A 400 -9.77 -27.66 2.85
CA GLY A 400 -8.99 -28.88 3.01
C GLY A 400 -8.23 -29.29 1.73
N THR A 401 -8.81 -29.04 0.56
CA THR A 401 -8.20 -29.32 -0.75
C THR A 401 -7.02 -28.38 -1.06
N PHE A 402 -6.97 -27.21 -0.44
CA PHE A 402 -5.90 -26.23 -0.64
C PHE A 402 -4.56 -26.69 -0.07
N HIS A 403 -4.56 -27.57 0.93
CA HIS A 403 -3.32 -28.04 1.57
C HIS A 403 -2.33 -28.71 0.61
N GLN A 404 -2.80 -29.20 -0.53
CA GLN A 404 -1.95 -29.80 -1.57
C GLN A 404 -1.27 -28.75 -2.47
N LEU A 405 -1.75 -27.50 -2.45
CA LEU A 405 -1.26 -26.43 -3.32
C LEU A 405 -0.07 -25.65 -2.73
N TRP A 406 0.13 -25.74 -1.43
CA TRP A 406 1.27 -25.08 -0.79
C TRP A 406 2.60 -25.47 -1.42
N ILE A 407 3.50 -24.51 -1.58
CA ILE A 407 4.92 -24.79 -1.79
C ILE A 407 5.48 -25.13 -0.41
N SER A 408 5.92 -26.35 -0.23
CA SER A 408 6.60 -26.79 1.00
C SER A 408 8.06 -26.35 1.02
N ARG A 409 8.67 -26.31 2.20
CA ARG A 409 10.11 -26.07 2.35
C ARG A 409 10.95 -27.05 1.53
N ALA A 410 10.59 -28.33 1.53
CA ALA A 410 11.30 -29.37 0.77
C ALA A 410 11.26 -29.10 -0.75
N GLU A 411 10.10 -28.71 -1.30
CA GLU A 411 9.98 -28.36 -2.72
C GLU A 411 10.77 -27.08 -3.07
N TYR A 412 10.83 -26.10 -2.16
CA TYR A 412 11.67 -24.93 -2.34
C TYR A 412 13.16 -25.30 -2.36
N ASP A 413 13.60 -26.14 -1.43
CA ASP A 413 15.01 -26.58 -1.34
C ASP A 413 15.43 -27.40 -2.57
N GLU A 414 14.50 -28.14 -3.19
CA GLU A 414 14.75 -28.95 -4.40
C GLU A 414 14.71 -28.13 -5.69
N HIS A 415 13.72 -27.24 -5.84
CA HIS A 415 13.45 -26.56 -7.10
C HIS A 415 13.81 -25.08 -7.12
N GLY A 416 14.15 -24.49 -5.97
CA GLY A 416 14.42 -23.08 -5.80
C GLY A 416 13.18 -22.19 -5.96
N ALA A 417 13.38 -20.88 -5.99
CA ALA A 417 12.31 -19.90 -6.04
C ALA A 417 11.41 -19.99 -7.30
N SER A 418 11.92 -20.58 -8.40
CA SER A 418 11.17 -20.73 -9.66
C SER A 418 9.96 -21.66 -9.55
N ILE A 419 9.85 -22.44 -8.48
CA ILE A 419 8.69 -23.32 -8.20
C ILE A 419 7.37 -22.51 -8.14
N VAL A 420 7.44 -21.22 -7.79
CA VAL A 420 6.27 -20.36 -7.69
C VAL A 420 5.50 -20.27 -9.01
N ASP A 421 6.20 -20.20 -10.13
CA ASP A 421 5.55 -20.08 -11.44
C ASP A 421 4.88 -21.39 -11.89
N LYS A 422 5.26 -22.52 -11.31
CA LYS A 422 4.64 -23.83 -11.59
C LYS A 422 3.43 -24.08 -10.68
N LYS A 423 3.52 -23.75 -9.39
CA LYS A 423 2.48 -24.07 -8.39
C LYS A 423 1.45 -22.96 -8.18
N CYS A 424 1.85 -21.71 -8.30
CA CYS A 424 0.99 -20.55 -8.03
C CYS A 424 0.57 -19.87 -9.35
N GLN A 425 -0.43 -20.42 -10.04
CA GLN A 425 -0.90 -19.92 -11.33
C GLN A 425 -2.02 -18.87 -11.23
#